data_5ca45c61a79ce95db957df72b799ea91
#
_entry.id   5ca45c61a79ce95db957df72b799ea91
#
_cell.length_a   1.000
_cell.length_b   1.000
_cell.length_c   1.000
_cell.angle_alpha   90.00
_cell.angle_beta   90.00
_cell.angle_gamma   90.00
#
_symmetry.space_group_name_H-M   'P 1'
#
loop_
_entity.id
_entity.type
_entity.pdbx_description
1 polymer ?
#
loop_
_entity_poly.entity_id
_entity_poly.type
_entity_poly.pdbx_seq_one_letter_code
_entity_poly.pdbx_strand_id
1 'polypeptide(L)' 'MNEIELLRVTDVEYIKDFTMSLEFSNGKIKTVDFFPLLNGKIYEPLKNRDNFIQFGLTDWTLEWYNGADFAPEFLYEAGY' A
#
# COMPACT_ATOMS: atom_id res chain seq x y z
N MET A 1 22.48 -8.48 -18.63
CA MET A 1 22.11 -7.41 -18.34
C MET A 1 21.07 -7.39 -17.48
N ASN A 2 20.89 -6.56 -16.85
CA ASN A 2 19.95 -6.55 -16.01
C ASN A 2 18.93 -5.68 -16.35
N GLU A 3 17.76 -6.11 -16.40
CA GLU A 3 16.74 -5.31 -16.49
C GLU A 3 16.36 -4.82 -15.22
N ILE A 4 16.07 -3.56 -15.08
CA ILE A 4 15.56 -3.04 -13.86
C ILE A 4 14.09 -3.15 -13.95
N GLU A 5 13.57 -4.11 -13.21
CA GLU A 5 12.17 -4.24 -13.13
C GLU A 5 11.66 -3.33 -12.09
N LEU A 6 10.68 -2.52 -12.41
CA LEU A 6 10.06 -1.64 -11.44
C LEU A 6 9.22 -2.47 -10.50
N LEU A 7 9.36 -2.20 -9.21
CA LEU A 7 8.62 -2.92 -8.20
C LEU A 7 7.16 -2.53 -8.25
N ARG A 8 6.28 -3.49 -8.11
CA ARG A 8 4.84 -3.27 -8.09
C ARG A 8 4.23 -4.02 -6.93
N VAL A 9 3.10 -3.54 -6.43
CA VAL A 9 2.29 -4.29 -5.49
C VAL A 9 1.33 -5.15 -6.31
N THR A 10 1.40 -6.44 -6.13
CA THR A 10 0.63 -7.39 -6.94
C THR A 10 -0.57 -7.96 -6.22
N ASP A 11 -0.61 -7.88 -4.89
CA ASP A 11 -1.77 -8.37 -4.13
C ASP A 11 -1.81 -7.68 -2.78
N VAL A 12 -3.00 -7.52 -2.24
CA VAL A 12 -3.21 -6.86 -0.96
C VAL A 12 -4.23 -7.64 -0.17
N GLU A 13 -3.91 -7.90 1.09
CA GLU A 13 -4.87 -8.54 2.00
C GLU A 13 -5.00 -7.66 3.22
N TYR A 14 -6.21 -7.19 3.49
CA TYR A 14 -6.49 -6.41 4.70
C TYR A 14 -6.46 -7.35 5.90
N ILE A 15 -5.73 -6.98 6.93
CA ILE A 15 -5.60 -7.82 8.13
C ILE A 15 -6.48 -7.28 9.24
N LYS A 16 -6.21 -6.08 9.72
CA LYS A 16 -6.99 -5.46 10.78
C LYS A 16 -6.58 -4.01 10.91
N ASP A 17 -7.45 -3.19 11.49
CA ASP A 17 -7.16 -1.78 11.78
C ASP A 17 -6.58 -1.09 10.55
N PHE A 18 -5.31 -0.69 10.58
CA PHE A 18 -4.65 -0.03 9.46
C PHE A 18 -3.48 -0.87 8.93
N THR A 19 -3.58 -2.18 9.11
CA THR A 19 -2.52 -3.12 8.74
C THR A 19 -2.95 -3.98 7.58
N MET A 20 -2.09 -4.10 6.59
CA MET A 20 -2.33 -4.95 5.43
C MET A 20 -1.10 -5.77 5.10
N SER A 21 -1.32 -6.91 4.47
CA SER A 21 -0.26 -7.73 3.92
C SER A 21 -0.17 -7.43 2.43
N LEU A 22 1.01 -7.13 1.94
CA LEU A 22 1.22 -6.78 0.55
C LEU A 22 2.17 -7.76 -0.09
N GLU A 23 1.80 -8.24 -1.27
CA GLU A 23 2.71 -9.03 -2.07
C GLU A 23 3.27 -8.13 -3.17
N PHE A 24 4.56 -8.24 -3.41
CA PHE A 24 5.23 -7.41 -4.40
C PHE A 24 5.65 -8.24 -5.60
N SER A 25 5.95 -7.55 -6.71
CA SER A 25 6.27 -8.22 -7.97
C SER A 25 7.52 -9.08 -7.90
N ASN A 26 8.36 -8.87 -6.89
CA ASN A 26 9.55 -9.73 -6.71
C ASN A 26 9.25 -10.97 -5.86
N GLY A 27 7.99 -11.20 -5.54
CA GLY A 27 7.58 -12.37 -4.76
C GLY A 27 7.62 -12.20 -3.26
N LYS A 28 8.10 -11.06 -2.77
CA LYS A 28 8.16 -10.84 -1.33
C LYS A 28 6.80 -10.43 -0.81
N ILE A 29 6.50 -10.84 0.41
CA ILE A 29 5.27 -10.47 1.09
C ILE A 29 5.67 -9.73 2.35
N LYS A 30 5.10 -8.55 2.55
CA LYS A 30 5.42 -7.74 3.71
C LYS A 30 4.15 -7.24 4.39
N THR A 31 4.23 -7.06 5.68
CA THR A 31 3.14 -6.50 6.47
C THR A 31 3.42 -5.02 6.68
N VAL A 32 2.43 -4.19 6.41
CA VAL A 32 2.58 -2.74 6.53
C VAL A 32 1.53 -2.20 7.47
N ASP A 33 1.98 -1.45 8.48
CA ASP A 33 1.08 -0.68 9.32
C ASP A 33 1.02 0.70 8.72
N PHE A 34 -0.13 1.04 8.15
CA PHE A 34 -0.28 2.28 7.40
C PHE A 34 -0.50 3.51 8.26
N PHE A 35 -0.94 3.33 9.51
CA PHE A 35 -1.35 4.49 10.29
C PHE A 35 -0.28 5.57 10.39
N PRO A 36 0.98 5.23 10.71
CA PRO A 36 2.00 6.28 10.79
C PRO A 36 2.36 6.89 9.43
N LEU A 37 1.88 6.29 8.34
CA LEU A 37 2.17 6.80 7.00
C LEU A 37 1.10 7.76 6.50
N LEU A 38 -0.03 7.88 7.20
CA LEU A 38 -1.17 8.66 6.74
C LEU A 38 -1.00 10.12 7.14
N ASN A 39 0.03 10.76 6.58
CA ASN A 39 0.32 12.16 6.84
C ASN A 39 0.02 12.99 5.60
N GLY A 40 -0.61 14.13 5.80
CA GLY A 40 -0.96 15.00 4.68
C GLY A 40 -2.45 14.98 4.41
N LYS A 41 -2.92 16.02 3.74
CA LYS A 41 -4.35 16.24 3.59
C LYS A 41 -5.07 15.12 2.87
N ILE A 42 -4.45 14.57 1.84
CA ILE A 42 -5.12 13.53 1.04
C ILE A 42 -5.29 12.26 1.86
N TYR A 43 -4.46 12.05 2.89
CA TYR A 43 -4.52 10.85 3.71
C TYR A 43 -5.38 11.01 4.96
N GLU A 44 -5.77 12.23 5.29
CA GLU A 44 -6.57 12.46 6.49
C GLU A 44 -7.85 11.63 6.55
N PRO A 45 -8.65 11.57 5.46
CA PRO A 45 -9.87 10.76 5.52
C PRO A 45 -9.59 9.28 5.77
N LEU A 46 -8.40 8.81 5.42
CA LEU A 46 -8.05 7.40 5.55
C LEU A 46 -7.74 7.00 6.98
N LYS A 47 -7.65 7.98 7.90
CA LYS A 47 -7.50 7.68 9.32
C LYS A 47 -8.80 7.17 9.92
N ASN A 48 -9.88 7.25 9.16
CA ASN A 48 -11.14 6.61 9.51
C ASN A 48 -11.09 5.22 8.89
N ARG A 49 -11.23 4.17 9.70
CA ARG A 49 -11.07 2.81 9.21
C ARG A 49 -12.05 2.45 8.10
N ASP A 50 -13.29 2.97 8.18
CA ASP A 50 -14.29 2.69 7.14
C ASP A 50 -13.86 3.22 5.78
N ASN A 51 -13.11 4.31 5.76
CA ASN A 51 -12.56 4.85 4.53
C ASN A 51 -11.29 4.10 4.13
N PHE A 52 -10.49 3.72 5.11
CA PHE A 52 -9.22 3.05 4.86
C PHE A 52 -9.41 1.72 4.13
N ILE A 53 -10.50 1.02 4.41
CA ILE A 53 -10.71 -0.28 3.78
C ILE A 53 -11.28 -0.16 2.36
N GLN A 54 -11.51 1.07 1.86
CA GLN A 54 -12.01 1.29 0.51
C GLN A 54 -10.86 1.50 -0.45
N PHE A 55 -10.10 0.46 -0.69
CA PHE A 55 -8.94 0.51 -1.58
C PHE A 55 -9.11 -0.48 -2.71
N GLY A 56 -8.32 -0.32 -3.74
CA GLY A 56 -8.26 -1.26 -4.83
C GLY A 56 -6.85 -1.35 -5.36
N LEU A 57 -6.61 -2.37 -6.18
CA LEU A 57 -5.31 -2.53 -6.81
C LEU A 57 -5.31 -1.90 -8.17
N THR A 58 -4.26 -1.15 -8.47
CA THR A 58 -4.03 -0.64 -9.81
C THR A 58 -2.97 -1.54 -10.47
N ASP A 59 -2.53 -1.17 -11.65
CA ASP A 59 -1.46 -1.91 -12.33
C ASP A 59 -0.13 -1.73 -11.63
N TRP A 60 -0.07 -0.87 -10.62
CA TRP A 60 1.18 -0.44 -10.06
C TRP A 60 1.22 -0.61 -8.56
N THR A 61 0.18 -0.18 -7.86
CA THR A 61 0.14 -0.17 -6.41
C THR A 61 -1.33 -0.23 -5.97
N LEU A 62 -1.57 -0.08 -4.68
CA LEU A 62 -2.94 0.07 -4.21
C LEU A 62 -3.29 1.54 -4.16
N GLU A 63 -4.58 1.81 -4.33
CA GLU A 63 -5.06 3.17 -4.38
C GLU A 63 -6.37 3.25 -3.64
N TRP A 64 -6.61 4.34 -2.94
CA TRP A 64 -7.86 4.53 -2.23
C TRP A 64 -8.87 5.31 -3.08
N TYR A 65 -10.12 5.28 -2.64
CA TYR A 65 -11.21 5.88 -3.37
C TYR A 65 -11.01 7.35 -3.73
N ASN A 66 -10.21 8.05 -2.93
CA ASN A 66 -9.97 9.49 -3.13
C ASN A 66 -8.72 9.78 -3.95
N GLY A 67 -8.13 8.75 -4.54
CA GLY A 67 -6.93 8.92 -5.36
C GLY A 67 -5.62 8.85 -4.60
N ALA A 68 -5.67 8.69 -3.29
CA ALA A 68 -4.43 8.56 -2.51
C ALA A 68 -3.75 7.24 -2.81
N ASP A 69 -2.44 7.26 -2.89
CA ASP A 69 -1.67 6.03 -3.08
C ASP A 69 -0.28 6.22 -2.48
N PHE A 70 0.49 5.15 -2.49
CA PHE A 70 1.89 5.17 -2.06
C PHE A 70 2.70 4.44 -3.10
N ALA A 71 3.92 4.91 -3.36
CA ALA A 71 4.81 4.22 -4.28
C ALA A 71 5.14 2.84 -3.72
N PRO A 72 5.23 1.81 -4.58
CA PRO A 72 5.55 0.46 -4.09
C PRO A 72 6.87 0.40 -3.35
N GLU A 73 7.88 1.13 -3.80
CA GLU A 73 9.18 1.12 -3.14
C GLU A 73 9.09 1.65 -1.70
N PHE A 74 8.26 2.69 -1.52
CA PHE A 74 8.06 3.25 -0.19
C PHE A 74 7.40 2.22 0.73
N LEU A 75 6.41 1.52 0.24
CA LEU A 75 5.71 0.51 1.02
C LEU A 75 6.62 -0.68 1.32
N TYR A 76 7.48 -1.02 0.36
CA TYR A 76 8.41 -2.12 0.53
C TYR A 76 9.38 -1.82 1.68
N GLU A 77 9.86 -0.58 1.75
CA GLU A 77 10.76 -0.19 2.82
C GLU A 77 10.05 -0.09 4.15
N ALA A 78 8.80 0.35 4.14
CA ALA A 78 8.05 0.53 5.38
C ALA A 78 7.56 -0.78 5.98
N GLY A 79 7.50 -1.83 5.20
CA GLY A 79 6.96 -3.11 5.64
C GLY A 79 7.95 -3.99 6.38
N TYR A 80 7.43 -5.06 7.01
CA TYR A 80 8.28 -6.02 7.71
C TYR A 80 7.80 -7.45 7.51
#